data_a6a8bd7b6c6a1a0322cf1bb8a6eee379
#
_entry.id   a6a8bd7b6c6a1a0322cf1bb8a6eee379
#
_cell.length_a   1.000
_cell.length_b   1.000
_cell.length_c   1.000
_cell.angle_alpha   90.00
_cell.angle_beta   90.00
_cell.angle_gamma   90.00
#
_symmetry.space_group_name_H-M   'P 1'
#
loop_
_entity.id
_entity.type
_entity.pdbx_description
1 polymer ?
#
loop_
_entity_poly.entity_id
_entity_poly.type
_entity_poly.pdbx_seq_one_letter_code
_entity_poly.pdbx_strand_id
1 'polypeptide(L)'
;LPPAARAAAEAQALYAPAVGLDPRAQATLQTLREAVHSRHVVHIAYADVHGRPTVRRLRPLGCFYWGKVWTLSAWCELRGDFRGFRIDRIVSVAVLDEQFQHEEGKTLTDLLRKVEAEMAECQADNPTLPPIQ
;
A
#
# COMPACT_ATOMS: atom_id res chain seq x y z
N LEU A 1 7.61 -20.75 -8.34
CA LEU A 1 8.70 -20.86 -7.37
C LEU A 1 8.76 -22.26 -6.79
N PRO A 2 9.95 -22.83 -6.61
CA PRO A 2 10.09 -24.06 -5.87
C PRO A 2 9.51 -23.88 -4.46
N PRO A 3 8.85 -24.88 -3.91
CA PRO A 3 8.20 -24.74 -2.60
C PRO A 3 9.15 -24.27 -1.49
N ALA A 4 10.39 -24.75 -1.50
CA ALA A 4 11.35 -24.35 -0.46
C ALA A 4 11.75 -22.87 -0.59
N ALA A 5 12.03 -22.40 -1.80
CA ALA A 5 12.38 -21.01 -2.04
C ALA A 5 11.21 -20.08 -1.77
N ARG A 6 10.01 -20.51 -2.15
CA ARG A 6 8.80 -19.78 -1.89
C ARG A 6 8.53 -19.68 -0.39
N ALA A 7 8.68 -20.78 0.31
CA ALA A 7 8.49 -20.80 1.77
C ALA A 7 9.49 -19.88 2.46
N ALA A 8 10.76 -19.87 2.01
CA ALA A 8 11.76 -18.98 2.57
C ALA A 8 11.41 -17.50 2.29
N ALA A 9 10.98 -17.18 1.09
CA ALA A 9 10.59 -15.82 0.72
C ALA A 9 9.36 -15.39 1.52
N GLU A 10 8.37 -16.27 1.64
CA GLU A 10 7.16 -16.00 2.41
C GLU A 10 7.47 -15.88 3.90
N ALA A 11 8.37 -16.71 4.43
CA ALA A 11 8.79 -16.62 5.80
C ALA A 11 9.46 -15.28 6.09
N GLN A 12 10.34 -14.83 5.20
CA GLN A 12 10.96 -13.52 5.34
C GLN A 12 9.94 -12.41 5.24
N ALA A 13 9.00 -12.52 4.31
CA ALA A 13 7.93 -11.55 4.16
C ALA A 13 7.01 -11.53 5.37
N LEU A 14 6.80 -12.67 6.01
CA LEU A 14 6.00 -12.77 7.22
C LEU A 14 6.76 -12.25 8.44
N TYR A 15 8.04 -12.58 8.55
CA TYR A 15 8.84 -12.13 9.68
C TYR A 15 9.10 -10.63 9.64
N ALA A 16 9.42 -10.08 8.48
CA ALA A 16 9.62 -8.66 8.35
C ALA A 16 8.35 -7.86 8.66
N PRO A 17 7.17 -8.23 8.10
CA PRO A 17 5.93 -7.53 8.44
C PRO A 17 5.44 -7.79 9.85
N ALA A 18 5.73 -8.96 10.41
CA ALA A 18 5.31 -9.26 11.77
C ALA A 18 6.06 -8.44 12.81
N VAL A 19 7.28 -8.02 12.47
CA VAL A 19 8.08 -7.20 13.38
C VAL A 19 7.50 -5.78 13.38
N GLY A 20 7.07 -5.32 14.55
CA GLY A 20 6.53 -3.98 14.72
C GLY A 20 5.05 -3.84 14.42
N LEU A 21 4.36 -4.91 14.02
CA LEU A 21 2.91 -4.90 13.85
C LEU A 21 2.25 -5.72 14.94
N ASP A 22 1.20 -5.15 15.56
CA ASP A 22 0.38 -5.90 16.48
C ASP A 22 -0.51 -6.90 15.72
N PRO A 23 -1.15 -7.85 16.41
CA PRO A 23 -1.98 -8.87 15.75
C PRO A 23 -3.10 -8.28 14.89
N ARG A 24 -3.67 -7.16 15.30
CA ARG A 24 -4.73 -6.49 14.55
C ARG A 24 -4.20 -5.93 13.23
N ALA A 25 -3.04 -5.27 13.28
CA ALA A 25 -2.41 -4.73 12.08
C ALA A 25 -1.96 -5.85 11.14
N GLN A 26 -1.49 -6.96 11.69
CA GLN A 26 -1.13 -8.14 10.89
C GLN A 26 -2.34 -8.70 10.15
N ALA A 27 -3.49 -8.79 10.82
CA ALA A 27 -4.73 -9.24 10.19
C ALA A 27 -5.18 -8.28 9.10
N THR A 28 -5.06 -6.99 9.33
CA THR A 28 -5.37 -5.96 8.34
C THR A 28 -4.48 -6.10 7.11
N LEU A 29 -3.18 -6.28 7.32
CA LEU A 29 -2.22 -6.47 6.24
C LEU A 29 -2.57 -7.69 5.39
N GLN A 30 -2.90 -8.81 6.05
CA GLN A 30 -3.28 -10.03 5.34
C GLN A 30 -4.55 -9.84 4.52
N THR A 31 -5.56 -9.21 5.09
CA THR A 31 -6.82 -8.91 4.38
C THR A 31 -6.56 -8.04 3.15
N LEU A 32 -5.72 -7.02 3.28
CA LEU A 32 -5.39 -6.14 2.17
C LEU A 32 -4.58 -6.84 1.09
N ARG A 33 -3.66 -7.72 1.47
CA ARG A 33 -2.91 -8.50 0.50
C ARG A 33 -3.82 -9.40 -0.34
N GLU A 34 -4.79 -10.02 0.30
CA GLU A 34 -5.77 -10.85 -0.39
C GLU A 34 -6.62 -10.01 -1.33
N ALA A 35 -7.04 -8.83 -0.90
CA ALA A 35 -7.82 -7.92 -1.72
C ALA A 35 -7.02 -7.41 -2.93
N VAL A 36 -5.74 -7.13 -2.76
CA VAL A 36 -4.84 -6.77 -3.87
C VAL A 36 -4.79 -7.90 -4.89
N HIS A 37 -4.59 -9.10 -4.42
CA HIS A 37 -4.46 -10.26 -5.30
C HIS A 37 -5.75 -10.55 -6.08
N SER A 38 -6.88 -10.45 -5.41
CA SER A 38 -8.18 -10.71 -6.01
C SER A 38 -8.81 -9.50 -6.69
N ARG A 39 -8.18 -8.34 -6.59
CA ARG A 39 -8.66 -7.08 -7.16
C ARG A 39 -10.03 -6.66 -6.65
N HIS A 40 -10.27 -6.84 -5.37
CA HIS A 40 -11.50 -6.37 -4.75
C HIS A 40 -11.32 -4.94 -4.23
N VAL A 41 -12.35 -4.14 -4.45
CA VAL A 41 -12.43 -2.81 -3.85
C VAL A 41 -12.56 -2.97 -2.34
N VAL A 42 -11.89 -2.12 -1.59
CA VAL A 42 -11.99 -2.14 -0.13
C VAL A 42 -12.50 -0.80 0.38
N HIS A 43 -13.13 -0.87 1.52
CA HIS A 43 -13.62 0.29 2.25
C HIS A 43 -12.88 0.32 3.57
N ILE A 44 -12.09 1.37 3.81
CA ILE A 44 -11.31 1.46 5.04
C ILE A 44 -11.78 2.62 5.90
N ALA A 45 -11.72 2.43 7.21
CA ALA A 45 -11.80 3.51 8.17
C ALA A 45 -10.38 3.80 8.63
N TYR A 46 -9.97 5.04 8.50
CA TYR A 46 -8.59 5.44 8.70
C TYR A 46 -8.51 6.63 9.66
N ALA A 47 -7.56 6.57 10.59
CA ALA A 47 -7.28 7.69 11.48
C ALA A 47 -6.24 8.60 10.83
N ASP A 48 -6.60 9.85 10.59
CA ASP A 48 -5.67 10.81 10.01
C ASP A 48 -4.61 11.23 11.04
N VAL A 49 -3.72 12.13 10.65
CA VAL A 49 -2.62 12.58 11.52
C VAL A 49 -3.11 13.26 12.80
N HIS A 50 -4.34 13.73 12.79
CA HIS A 50 -4.98 14.35 13.98
C HIS A 50 -5.87 13.36 14.74
N GLY A 51 -5.83 12.08 14.37
CA GLY A 51 -6.64 11.06 15.00
C GLY A 51 -8.11 11.07 14.59
N ARG A 52 -8.50 11.88 13.60
CA ARG A 52 -9.88 11.94 13.14
C ARG A 52 -10.19 10.78 12.20
N PRO A 53 -11.34 10.10 12.40
CA PRO A 53 -11.70 9.00 11.51
C PRO A 53 -12.10 9.52 10.14
N THR A 54 -11.61 8.87 9.09
CA THR A 54 -12.02 9.12 7.72
C THR A 54 -12.33 7.79 7.07
N VAL A 55 -13.24 7.79 6.11
CA VAL A 55 -13.64 6.58 5.39
C VAL A 55 -13.24 6.75 3.94
N ARG A 56 -12.64 5.71 3.37
CA ARG A 56 -12.16 5.74 1.98
C ARG A 56 -12.54 4.48 1.25
N ARG A 57 -12.97 4.66 0.02
CA ARG A 57 -13.21 3.56 -0.91
C ARG A 57 -11.99 3.48 -1.83
N LEU A 58 -11.31 2.37 -1.81
CA LEU A 58 -9.99 2.22 -2.44
C LEU A 58 -9.92 1.01 -3.35
N ARG A 59 -9.11 1.15 -4.40
CA ARG A 59 -8.63 0.02 -5.20
C ARG A 59 -7.23 -0.31 -4.70
N PRO A 60 -7.06 -1.37 -3.90
CA PRO A 60 -5.73 -1.67 -3.35
C PRO A 60 -4.81 -2.18 -4.44
N LEU A 61 -3.63 -1.61 -4.53
CA LEU A 61 -2.64 -1.93 -5.57
C LEU A 61 -1.47 -2.72 -5.03
N GLY A 62 -1.09 -2.50 -3.78
CA GLY A 62 -0.01 -3.24 -3.18
C GLY A 62 0.28 -2.78 -1.76
N CYS A 63 0.92 -3.65 -0.99
CA CYS A 63 1.38 -3.33 0.36
C CYS A 63 2.89 -3.39 0.38
N PHE A 64 3.52 -2.34 0.90
CA PHE A 64 4.97 -2.18 0.87
C PHE A 64 5.52 -1.78 2.22
N TYR A 65 6.74 -2.23 2.51
CA TYR A 65 7.44 -1.90 3.73
C TYR A 65 8.46 -0.80 3.43
N TRP A 66 8.17 0.41 3.90
CA TRP A 66 9.00 1.58 3.69
C TRP A 66 9.39 2.21 5.02
N GLY A 67 10.66 2.52 5.20
CA GLY A 67 11.08 3.28 6.38
C GLY A 67 10.61 2.66 7.68
N LYS A 68 10.59 1.34 7.75
CA LYS A 68 10.14 0.56 8.91
C LYS A 68 8.64 0.60 9.16
N VAL A 69 7.86 1.00 8.15
CA VAL A 69 6.39 1.05 8.24
C VAL A 69 5.77 0.31 7.07
N TRP A 70 4.69 -0.39 7.34
CA TRP A 70 3.89 -1.02 6.30
C TRP A 70 2.88 -0.01 5.77
N THR A 71 2.81 0.12 4.46
CA THR A 71 1.96 1.08 3.77
C THR A 71 1.15 0.38 2.70
N LEU A 72 -0.14 0.69 2.63
CA LEU A 72 -1.00 0.31 1.53
C LEU A 72 -0.91 1.38 0.46
N SER A 73 -0.57 0.98 -0.76
CA SER A 73 -0.66 1.86 -1.93
C SER A 73 -1.93 1.54 -2.68
N ALA A 74 -2.73 2.55 -2.96
CA ALA A 74 -4.05 2.36 -3.53
C ALA A 74 -4.46 3.53 -4.41
N TRP A 75 -5.41 3.27 -5.30
CA TRP A 75 -6.12 4.33 -6.03
C TRP A 75 -7.32 4.74 -5.19
N CYS A 76 -7.36 6.00 -4.80
CA CYS A 76 -8.45 6.55 -4.01
C CYS A 76 -9.53 7.11 -4.94
N GLU A 77 -10.70 6.49 -4.94
CA GLU A 77 -11.78 6.90 -5.84
C GLU A 77 -12.32 8.28 -5.49
N LEU A 78 -12.33 8.64 -4.23
CA LEU A 78 -12.78 9.95 -3.79
C LEU A 78 -11.88 11.07 -4.30
N ARG A 79 -10.58 10.86 -4.27
CA ARG A 79 -9.58 11.84 -4.71
C ARG A 79 -9.29 11.78 -6.20
N GLY A 80 -9.60 10.67 -6.84
CA GLY A 80 -9.21 10.43 -8.22
C GLY A 80 -7.69 10.43 -8.39
N ASP A 81 -6.97 9.91 -7.42
CA ASP A 81 -5.52 9.88 -7.42
C ASP A 81 -5.00 8.75 -6.54
N PHE A 82 -3.71 8.48 -6.63
CA PHE A 82 -3.05 7.50 -5.79
C PHE A 82 -2.86 8.03 -4.38
N ARG A 83 -2.97 7.13 -3.40
CA ARG A 83 -2.77 7.47 -2.00
C ARG A 83 -2.07 6.33 -1.29
N GLY A 84 -1.28 6.70 -0.26
CA GLY A 84 -0.66 5.75 0.64
C GLY A 84 -1.30 5.83 2.01
N PHE A 85 -1.49 4.67 2.64
CA PHE A 85 -2.09 4.58 3.97
C PHE A 85 -1.24 3.68 4.84
N ARG A 86 -0.92 4.14 6.03
CA ARG A 86 -0.19 3.30 6.98
C ARG A 86 -1.11 2.21 7.51
N ILE A 87 -0.63 0.98 7.43
CA ILE A 87 -1.43 -0.17 7.87
C ILE A 87 -1.79 -0.06 9.36
N ASP A 88 -0.86 0.42 10.18
CA ASP A 88 -1.07 0.56 11.61
C ASP A 88 -2.10 1.63 11.99
N ARG A 89 -2.48 2.50 11.06
CA ARG A 89 -3.51 3.52 11.28
C ARG A 89 -4.87 3.15 10.71
N ILE A 90 -4.98 2.01 10.07
CA ILE A 90 -6.25 1.52 9.56
C ILE A 90 -7.04 0.96 10.74
N VAL A 91 -8.21 1.54 11.00
CA VAL A 91 -9.08 1.12 12.10
C VAL A 91 -9.87 -0.12 11.73
N SER A 92 -10.39 -0.14 10.50
CA SER A 92 -11.12 -1.30 10.01
C SER A 92 -11.03 -1.36 8.49
N VAL A 93 -11.21 -2.55 7.94
CA VAL A 93 -11.23 -2.79 6.51
C VAL A 93 -12.38 -3.72 6.17
N ALA A 94 -13.13 -3.36 5.15
CA ALA A 94 -14.18 -4.22 4.60
C ALA A 94 -13.86 -4.47 3.13
N VAL A 95 -13.78 -5.73 2.75
CA VAL A 95 -13.57 -6.13 1.36
C VAL A 95 -14.94 -6.18 0.70
N LEU A 96 -15.12 -5.41 -0.36
CA LEU A 96 -16.39 -5.35 -1.07
C LEU A 96 -16.47 -6.43 -2.13
N ASP A 97 -17.68 -6.76 -2.54
CA ASP A 97 -17.89 -7.74 -3.62
C ASP A 97 -17.45 -7.19 -4.97
N GLU A 98 -17.35 -5.89 -5.09
CA GLU A 98 -16.95 -5.26 -6.33
C GLU A 98 -15.47 -5.50 -6.61
N GLN A 99 -15.19 -5.94 -7.83
CA GLN A 99 -13.82 -6.11 -8.32
C GLN A 99 -13.50 -4.98 -9.31
N PHE A 100 -12.26 -4.51 -9.27
CA PHE A 100 -11.82 -3.52 -10.23
C PHE A 100 -10.97 -4.18 -11.32
N GLN A 101 -10.99 -3.56 -12.50
CA GLN A 101 -10.22 -4.03 -13.64
C GLN A 101 -8.90 -3.28 -13.72
N HIS A 102 -7.94 -3.87 -14.41
CA HIS A 102 -6.70 -3.20 -14.76
C HIS A 102 -7.05 -2.01 -15.65
N GLU A 103 -6.92 -0.80 -15.14
CA GLU A 103 -7.32 0.42 -15.85
C GLU A 103 -6.09 1.31 -16.01
N GLU A 104 -5.80 1.66 -17.25
CA GLU A 104 -4.67 2.51 -17.57
C GLU A 104 -4.75 3.85 -16.81
N GLY A 105 -3.64 4.27 -16.22
CA GLY A 105 -3.56 5.46 -15.38
C GLY A 105 -3.86 5.21 -13.91
N LYS A 106 -4.35 4.03 -13.55
CA LYS A 106 -4.74 3.69 -12.18
C LYS A 106 -4.09 2.41 -11.66
N THR A 107 -3.03 1.94 -12.32
CA THR A 107 -2.34 0.70 -11.96
C THR A 107 -1.17 0.97 -11.03
N LEU A 108 -0.65 -0.10 -10.42
CA LEU A 108 0.57 0.00 -9.63
C LEU A 108 1.74 0.50 -10.47
N THR A 109 1.85 0.06 -11.72
CA THR A 109 2.89 0.52 -12.63
C THR A 109 2.79 2.03 -12.85
N ASP A 110 1.59 2.55 -13.00
CA ASP A 110 1.36 3.99 -13.16
C ASP A 110 1.77 4.75 -11.91
N LEU A 111 1.47 4.20 -10.72
CA LEU A 111 1.90 4.79 -9.47
C LEU A 111 3.42 4.86 -9.38
N LEU A 112 4.10 3.78 -9.72
CA LEU A 112 5.57 3.74 -9.68
C LEU A 112 6.19 4.74 -10.65
N ARG A 113 5.62 4.90 -11.84
CA ARG A 113 6.07 5.92 -12.79
C ARG A 113 5.89 7.33 -12.25
N LYS A 114 4.78 7.58 -11.59
CA LYS A 114 4.51 8.88 -10.98
C LYS A 114 5.53 9.18 -9.88
N VAL A 115 5.83 8.22 -9.03
CA VAL A 115 6.82 8.38 -7.97
C VAL A 115 8.20 8.65 -8.55
N GLU A 116 8.60 7.90 -9.59
CA GLU A 116 9.87 8.13 -10.26
C GLU A 116 9.96 9.53 -10.87
N ALA A 117 8.90 9.99 -11.50
CA ALA A 117 8.86 11.33 -12.09
C ALA A 117 8.98 12.41 -11.02
N GLU A 118 8.29 12.26 -9.89
CA GLU A 118 8.37 13.21 -8.79
C GLU A 118 9.77 13.23 -8.17
N MET A 119 10.41 12.09 -8.04
CA MET A 119 11.78 11.99 -7.54
C MET A 119 12.76 12.66 -8.50
N ALA A 120 12.60 12.49 -9.80
CA ALA A 120 13.44 13.11 -10.81
C ALA A 120 13.30 14.64 -10.77
N GLU A 121 12.07 15.14 -10.64
CA GLU A 121 11.82 16.58 -10.51
C GLU A 121 12.47 17.14 -9.25
N CYS A 122 12.34 16.41 -8.14
CA CYS A 122 12.96 16.83 -6.88
C CYS A 122 14.47 16.91 -7.00
N GLN A 123 15.11 15.96 -7.66
CA GLN A 123 16.54 15.97 -7.90
C GLN A 123 16.98 17.13 -8.81
N ALA A 124 16.17 17.41 -9.83
CA ALA A 124 16.43 18.51 -10.75
C ALA A 124 16.35 19.86 -10.04
N ASP A 125 15.37 20.02 -9.16
CA ASP A 125 15.17 21.25 -8.40
C ASP A 125 16.24 21.44 -7.31
N ASN A 126 16.84 20.39 -6.84
CA ASN A 126 17.84 20.41 -5.76
C ASN A 126 19.08 19.60 -6.15
N PRO A 127 19.87 20.10 -7.12
CA PRO A 127 21.04 19.36 -7.62
C PRO A 127 22.13 19.14 -6.59
N THR A 128 22.12 19.89 -5.47
CA THR A 128 23.08 19.74 -4.38
C THR A 128 22.75 18.59 -3.44
N LEU A 129 21.55 18.06 -3.52
CA LEU A 129 21.17 16.90 -2.70
C LEU A 129 21.78 15.64 -3.27
N PRO A 130 22.25 14.73 -2.40
CA PRO A 130 22.75 13.44 -2.90
C PRO A 130 21.62 12.65 -3.56
N PRO A 131 21.95 11.82 -4.56
CA PRO A 131 20.93 10.98 -5.17
C PRO A 131 20.24 10.10 -4.12
N ILE A 132 18.96 9.91 -4.29
CA ILE A 132 18.20 9.02 -3.42
C ILE A 132 18.59 7.60 -3.73
N GLN A 133 19.00 6.87 -2.71
CA GLN A 133 19.46 5.50 -2.85
C GLN A 133 18.45 4.52 -2.29
#